data_c8ca96aff49f12cf054fa99ee9678242
#
_entry.id   c8ca96aff49f12cf054fa99ee9678242
#
_cell.length_a   1.000
_cell.length_b   1.000
_cell.length_c   1.000
_cell.angle_alpha   90.00
_cell.angle_beta   90.00
_cell.angle_gamma   90.00
#
_symmetry.space_group_name_H-M   'P 1'
#
loop_
_entity.id
_entity.type
_entity.pdbx_description
1 polymer ?
#
loop_
_entity_poly.entity_id
_entity_poly.type
_entity_poly.pdbx_seq_one_letter_code
_entity_poly.pdbx_strand_id
1 'polypeptide(L)' 'MKAINIEWDTDGEDIDLPSEIEIPEDIARDYDEDTDDDTISDYLSDVTGFCHYGYQLVK' A
#
# COMPACT_ATOMS: atom_id res chain seq x y z
N MET A 1 -2.40 0.82 11.75
CA MET A 1 -2.97 0.33 10.46
C MET A 1 -1.88 -0.33 9.64
N LYS A 2 -2.24 -1.37 8.94
CA LYS A 2 -1.29 -2.17 8.18
C LYS A 2 -1.92 -2.58 6.84
N ALA A 3 -1.17 -2.47 5.75
CA ALA A 3 -1.60 -2.98 4.45
C ALA A 3 -1.07 -4.41 4.30
N ILE A 4 -1.94 -5.34 3.95
CA ILE A 4 -1.59 -6.76 3.78
C ILE A 4 -2.06 -7.28 2.43
N ASN A 5 -1.57 -8.45 2.06
CA ASN A 5 -1.92 -9.11 0.79
C ASN A 5 -1.71 -8.18 -0.41
N ILE A 6 -0.61 -7.42 -0.38
CA ILE A 6 -0.30 -6.46 -1.42
C ILE A 6 0.17 -7.20 -2.67
N GLU A 7 -0.47 -6.92 -3.81
CA GLU A 7 -0.09 -7.50 -5.10
C GLU A 7 0.66 -6.43 -5.90
N TRP A 8 1.96 -6.61 -6.00
CA TRP A 8 2.84 -5.64 -6.66
C TRP A 8 2.91 -5.86 -8.16
N ASP A 9 2.99 -4.76 -8.89
CA ASP A 9 3.24 -4.78 -10.34
C ASP A 9 4.75 -4.68 -10.57
N THR A 10 5.38 -5.82 -10.80
CA THR A 10 6.81 -5.91 -10.99
C THR A 10 7.20 -6.13 -12.46
N ASP A 11 6.25 -5.97 -13.38
CA ASP A 11 6.46 -6.15 -14.82
C ASP A 11 7.00 -7.55 -15.18
N GLY A 12 6.61 -8.54 -14.39
CA GLY A 12 7.06 -9.91 -14.60
C GLY A 12 8.44 -10.22 -14.05
N GLU A 13 9.08 -9.25 -13.40
CA GLU A 13 10.38 -9.47 -12.74
C GLU A 13 10.16 -10.14 -11.37
N ASP A 14 11.08 -11.03 -11.02
CA ASP A 14 11.04 -11.72 -9.73
C ASP A 14 11.73 -10.85 -8.67
N ILE A 15 10.98 -9.89 -8.14
CA ILE A 15 11.47 -8.95 -7.14
C ILE A 15 10.87 -9.32 -5.78
N ASP A 16 11.71 -9.39 -4.77
CA ASP A 16 11.32 -9.72 -3.40
C ASP A 16 10.78 -8.47 -2.71
N LEU A 17 9.47 -8.22 -2.85
CA LEU A 17 8.78 -7.11 -2.20
C LEU A 17 7.93 -7.61 -1.05
N PRO A 18 7.80 -6.80 0.04
CA PRO A 18 6.97 -7.22 1.17
C PRO A 18 5.49 -7.25 0.78
N SER A 19 4.78 -8.29 1.21
CA SER A 19 3.34 -8.38 1.02
C SER A 19 2.57 -7.60 2.08
N GLU A 20 3.25 -7.13 3.12
CA GLU A 20 2.67 -6.37 4.23
C GLU A 20 3.54 -5.17 4.54
N ILE A 21 2.90 -4.03 4.75
CA ILE A 21 3.58 -2.78 5.08
C ILE A 21 2.81 -2.08 6.18
N GLU A 22 3.52 -1.69 7.23
CA GLU A 22 2.95 -0.88 8.31
C GLU A 22 2.70 0.54 7.83
N ILE A 23 1.50 1.06 8.09
CA ILE A 23 1.14 2.42 7.69
C ILE A 23 1.36 3.35 8.88
N PRO A 24 2.19 4.41 8.72
CA PRO A 24 2.40 5.39 9.80
C PRO A 24 1.09 6.04 10.24
N GLU A 25 1.03 6.43 11.50
CA GLU A 25 -0.18 7.00 12.09
C GLU A 25 -0.63 8.28 11.39
N ASP A 26 0.30 9.14 11.01
CA ASP A 26 -0.03 10.38 10.30
C ASP A 26 -0.60 10.12 8.91
N ILE A 27 -0.14 9.08 8.22
CA ILE A 27 -0.73 8.65 6.94
C ILE A 27 -2.12 8.06 7.18
N ALA A 28 -2.25 7.21 8.20
CA ALA A 28 -3.53 6.56 8.54
C ALA A 28 -4.60 7.58 8.92
N ARG A 29 -4.21 8.69 9.54
CA ARG A 29 -5.14 9.77 9.90
C ARG A 29 -5.74 10.46 8.68
N ASP A 30 -4.95 10.61 7.63
CA ASP A 30 -5.39 11.27 6.41
C ASP A 30 -6.26 10.35 5.55
N TYR A 31 -6.28 9.05 5.86
CA TYR A 31 -7.05 8.07 5.11
C TYR A 31 -8.52 8.13 5.50
N ASP A 32 -9.39 8.19 4.48
CA ASP A 32 -10.85 8.21 4.67
C ASP A 32 -11.46 7.09 3.82
N GLU A 33 -12.08 6.11 4.46
CA GLU A 33 -12.71 4.96 3.81
C GLU A 33 -13.91 5.38 2.94
N ASP A 34 -14.54 6.50 3.26
CA ASP A 34 -15.74 6.97 2.57
C ASP A 34 -15.44 7.73 1.29
N THR A 35 -14.16 8.02 1.02
CA THR A 35 -13.75 8.70 -0.19
C THR A 35 -12.79 7.82 -1.00
N ASP A 36 -12.70 8.06 -2.31
CA ASP A 36 -11.70 7.42 -3.15
C ASP A 36 -10.33 8.04 -2.90
N ASP A 37 -9.80 7.80 -1.71
CA ASP A 37 -8.55 8.42 -1.25
C ASP A 37 -7.37 7.52 -1.58
N ASP A 38 -6.44 8.04 -2.38
CA ASP A 38 -5.24 7.33 -2.80
C ASP A 38 -4.09 7.45 -1.81
N THR A 39 -4.34 7.97 -0.60
CA THR A 39 -3.31 8.21 0.41
C THR A 39 -2.48 6.96 0.70
N ILE A 40 -3.14 5.83 0.96
CA ILE A 40 -2.43 4.58 1.25
C ILE A 40 -1.71 4.06 0.00
N SER A 41 -2.38 4.12 -1.14
CA SER A 41 -1.83 3.69 -2.41
C SER A 41 -0.56 4.49 -2.76
N ASP A 42 -0.60 5.81 -2.61
CA ASP A 42 0.54 6.68 -2.84
C ASP A 42 1.70 6.35 -1.89
N TYR A 43 1.39 6.10 -0.62
CA TYR A 43 2.39 5.73 0.37
C TYR A 43 3.10 4.42 -0.02
N LEU A 44 2.33 3.41 -0.41
CA LEU A 44 2.89 2.12 -0.81
C LEU A 44 3.81 2.25 -2.02
N SER A 45 3.40 3.02 -3.01
CA SER A 45 4.21 3.27 -4.20
C SER A 45 5.48 4.07 -3.87
N ASP A 46 5.38 5.04 -2.97
CA ASP A 46 6.50 5.88 -2.57
C ASP A 46 7.57 5.08 -1.81
N VAL A 47 7.14 4.17 -0.94
CA VAL A 47 8.05 3.35 -0.12
C VAL A 47 8.85 2.37 -0.97
N THR A 48 8.24 1.78 -1.98
CA THR A 48 8.86 0.72 -2.78
C THR A 48 9.28 1.18 -4.17
N GLY A 49 8.68 2.24 -4.70
CA GLY A 49 8.91 2.67 -6.07
C GLY A 49 8.16 1.83 -7.10
N PHE A 50 7.28 0.93 -6.66
CA PHE A 50 6.50 0.09 -7.55
C PHE A 50 5.01 0.37 -7.41
N CYS A 51 4.27 0.16 -8.48
CA CYS A 51 2.81 0.19 -8.46
C CYS A 51 2.28 -1.14 -7.90
N HIS A 52 1.00 -1.17 -7.54
CA HIS A 52 0.37 -2.38 -7.04
C HIS A 52 -1.03 -2.51 -7.66
N TYR A 53 -1.54 -3.75 -7.69
CA TYR A 53 -2.88 -4.05 -8.21
C TYR A 53 -3.94 -3.99 -7.12
N GLY A 54 -3.58 -4.30 -5.89
CA GLY A 54 -4.53 -4.30 -4.79
C GLY A 54 -3.88 -4.63 -3.47
N TYR A 55 -4.63 -4.40 -2.39
CA TYR A 55 -4.17 -4.69 -1.04
C TYR A 55 -5.38 -4.69 -0.11
N GLN A 56 -5.17 -5.12 1.14
CA GLN A 56 -6.18 -5.07 2.19
C GLN A 56 -5.64 -4.26 3.36
N LEU A 57 -6.51 -3.59 4.09
CA LEU A 57 -6.12 -2.82 5.26
C LEU A 57 -6.61 -3.50 6.53
N VAL A 58 -5.75 -3.54 7.54
CA VAL A 58 -6.05 -4.07 8.87
C VAL A 58 -5.77 -2.97 9.89
N LYS A 59 -6.74 -2.69 10.73
CA LYS A 59 -6.61 -1.67 11.79
C LYS A 59 -5.96 -2.24 13.05
#